data_5a4bf457d698892f04366073d590b096
#
_entry.id   5a4bf457d698892f04366073d590b096
#
_cell.length_a   1.000
_cell.length_b   1.000
_cell.length_c   1.000
_cell.angle_alpha   90.00
_cell.angle_beta   90.00
_cell.angle_gamma   90.00
#
_symmetry.space_group_name_H-M   'P 1'
#
loop_
_entity.id
_entity.type
_entity.pdbx_description
1 polymer ?
#
loop_
_entity_poly.entity_id
_entity_poly.type
_entity_poly.pdbx_seq_one_letter_code
_entity_poly.pdbx_strand_id
1 'polypeptide(L)' 'MYLVEIPVAESDLPGRMMAMRAWLDHQRFEPDTFRYTPNAWKDGVFRVEFKFEREAAAFAEALGGRVVGGSNADVGPA' A
#
# COMPACT_ATOMS: atom_id res chain seq x y z
N MET A 1 6.14 -0.42 11.51
CA MET A 1 5.45 -0.73 10.25
C MET A 1 5.46 0.47 9.33
N TYR A 2 5.50 0.20 8.06
CA TYR A 2 5.53 1.26 7.05
C TYR A 2 4.26 1.14 6.23
N LEU A 3 3.44 2.17 6.28
CA LEU A 3 2.14 2.17 5.61
C LEU A 3 2.26 2.80 4.22
N VAL A 4 1.76 2.08 3.23
CA VAL A 4 1.68 2.57 1.86
C VAL A 4 0.21 2.80 1.54
N GLU A 5 -0.10 3.95 0.94
CA GLU A 5 -1.44 4.23 0.45
C GLU A 5 -1.42 4.33 -1.06
N ILE A 6 -2.36 3.64 -1.69
CA ILE A 6 -2.50 3.65 -3.15
C ILE A 6 -3.94 4.02 -3.46
N PRO A 7 -4.18 5.23 -4.01
CA PRO A 7 -5.54 5.60 -4.42
C PRO A 7 -5.98 4.76 -5.61
N VAL A 8 -7.18 4.23 -5.56
CA VAL A 8 -7.72 3.38 -6.60
C VAL A 8 -9.19 3.68 -6.80
N ALA A 9 -9.58 3.94 -8.02
CA ALA A 9 -10.99 4.10 -8.34
C ALA A 9 -11.71 2.77 -8.22
N GLU A 10 -12.94 2.80 -7.76
CA GLU A 10 -13.72 1.57 -7.55
C GLU A 10 -13.82 0.74 -8.81
N SER A 11 -13.95 1.40 -9.96
CA SER A 11 -14.07 0.69 -11.24
C SER A 11 -12.78 -0.06 -11.62
N ASP A 12 -11.64 0.37 -11.08
CA ASP A 12 -10.35 -0.25 -11.37
C ASP A 12 -9.96 -1.27 -10.31
N LEU A 13 -10.77 -1.42 -9.29
CA LEU A 13 -10.42 -2.21 -8.12
C LEU A 13 -10.00 -3.65 -8.43
N PRO A 14 -10.76 -4.41 -9.23
CA PRO A 14 -10.35 -5.80 -9.48
C PRO A 14 -9.01 -5.92 -10.17
N GLY A 15 -8.78 -5.11 -11.19
CA GLY A 15 -7.53 -5.15 -11.92
C GLY A 15 -6.35 -4.69 -11.08
N ARG A 16 -6.54 -3.64 -10.29
CA ARG A 16 -5.49 -3.13 -9.43
C ARG A 16 -5.15 -4.12 -8.32
N MET A 17 -6.17 -4.74 -7.76
CA MET A 17 -5.94 -5.74 -6.71
C MET A 17 -5.14 -6.92 -7.25
N MET A 18 -5.47 -7.40 -8.43
CA MET A 18 -4.73 -8.49 -9.06
C MET A 18 -3.29 -8.08 -9.34
N ALA A 19 -3.09 -6.88 -9.85
CA ALA A 19 -1.75 -6.39 -10.14
C ALA A 19 -0.90 -6.28 -8.88
N MET A 20 -1.48 -5.78 -7.80
CA MET A 20 -0.77 -5.67 -6.54
C MET A 20 -0.38 -7.02 -5.98
N ARG A 21 -1.30 -7.97 -6.01
CA ARG A 21 -1.01 -9.32 -5.51
C ARG A 21 0.03 -10.02 -6.35
N ALA A 22 -0.06 -9.88 -7.67
CA ALA A 22 0.91 -10.49 -8.57
C ALA A 22 2.31 -9.93 -8.33
N TRP A 23 2.38 -8.61 -8.15
CA TRP A 23 3.66 -7.96 -7.88
C TRP A 23 4.26 -8.45 -6.56
N LEU A 24 3.43 -8.51 -5.51
CA LEU A 24 3.89 -8.98 -4.20
C LEU A 24 4.38 -10.42 -4.26
N ASP A 25 3.65 -11.27 -4.96
CA ASP A 25 4.05 -12.66 -5.16
C ASP A 25 5.37 -12.77 -5.90
N HIS A 26 5.51 -11.98 -6.95
CA HIS A 26 6.71 -12.01 -7.76
C HIS A 26 7.94 -11.59 -6.95
N GLN A 27 7.78 -10.58 -6.11
CA GLN A 27 8.86 -10.08 -5.27
C GLN A 27 9.02 -10.90 -3.99
N ARG A 28 8.07 -11.77 -3.70
CA ARG A 28 8.03 -12.55 -2.46
C ARG A 28 7.99 -11.66 -1.22
N PHE A 29 7.27 -10.56 -1.34
CA PHE A 29 7.02 -9.68 -0.21
C PHE A 29 5.69 -10.07 0.44
N GLU A 30 5.68 -10.10 1.76
CA GLU A 30 4.48 -10.42 2.51
C GLU A 30 4.12 -9.23 3.40
N PRO A 31 3.16 -8.42 2.97
CA PRO A 31 2.72 -7.31 3.83
C PRO A 31 2.00 -7.83 5.05
N ASP A 32 2.08 -7.07 6.14
CA ASP A 32 1.38 -7.43 7.37
C ASP A 32 -0.11 -7.21 7.23
N THR A 33 -0.50 -6.17 6.54
CA THR A 33 -1.92 -5.91 6.28
C THR A 33 -2.09 -5.50 4.83
N PHE A 34 -3.26 -5.79 4.32
CA PHE A 34 -3.62 -5.47 2.94
C PHE A 34 -5.12 -5.25 2.94
N ARG A 35 -5.55 -3.99 2.96
CA ARG A 35 -6.97 -3.69 3.02
C ARG A 35 -7.34 -2.52 2.14
N TYR A 36 -8.58 -2.52 1.70
CA TYR A 36 -9.14 -1.46 0.89
C TYR A 36 -10.18 -0.72 1.71
N THR A 37 -10.11 0.61 1.68
CA THR A 37 -11.10 1.45 2.34
C THR A 37 -11.79 2.30 1.29
N PRO A 38 -13.07 2.06 1.02
CA PRO A 38 -13.81 2.89 0.07
C PRO A 38 -14.14 4.25 0.68
N ASN A 39 -14.34 5.24 -0.17
CA ASN A 39 -14.80 6.53 0.28
C ASN A 39 -16.13 6.88 -0.43
N ALA A 40 -16.66 8.05 -0.11
CA ALA A 40 -18.00 8.45 -0.56
C ALA A 40 -18.09 8.75 -2.05
N TRP A 41 -16.96 8.89 -2.74
CA TRP A 41 -16.95 9.31 -4.14
C TRP A 41 -16.64 8.16 -5.09
N LYS A 42 -16.87 6.93 -4.65
CA LYS A 42 -16.58 5.72 -5.43
C LYS A 42 -15.10 5.55 -5.72
N ASP A 43 -14.29 6.23 -4.99
CA ASP A 43 -12.86 6.00 -4.96
C ASP A 43 -12.53 5.30 -3.67
N GLY A 44 -11.31 4.92 -3.52
CA GLY A 44 -10.87 4.33 -2.27
C GLY A 44 -9.37 4.31 -2.21
N VAL A 45 -8.89 3.74 -1.13
CA VAL A 45 -7.46 3.68 -0.88
C VAL A 45 -7.10 2.30 -0.39
N PHE A 46 -6.13 1.68 -1.04
CA PHE A 46 -5.49 0.50 -0.50
C PHE A 46 -4.47 0.92 0.53
N ARG A 47 -4.52 0.27 1.68
CA ARG A 47 -3.54 0.47 2.74
C ARG A 47 -2.82 -0.84 2.96
N VAL A 48 -1.52 -0.80 2.74
CA VAL A 48 -0.68 -1.98 2.82
C VAL A 48 0.47 -1.67 3.76
N GLU A 49 0.65 -2.50 4.76
CA GLU A 49 1.71 -2.27 5.74
C GLU A 49 2.82 -3.30 5.58
N PHE A 50 4.05 -2.82 5.60
CA PHE A 50 5.23 -3.66 5.51
C PHE A 50 6.10 -3.48 6.74
N LYS A 51 6.86 -4.50 7.07
CA LYS A 51 7.81 -4.44 8.18
C LYS A 51 9.07 -3.67 7.82
N PHE A 52 9.42 -3.63 6.54
CA PHE A 52 10.67 -3.03 6.09
C PHE A 52 10.40 -1.86 5.17
N GLU A 53 11.14 -0.77 5.41
CA GLU A 53 10.99 0.44 4.62
C GLU A 53 11.26 0.21 3.14
N ARG A 54 12.26 -0.59 2.83
CA ARG A 54 12.61 -0.86 1.43
C ARG A 54 11.49 -1.55 0.67
N GLU A 55 10.76 -2.42 1.35
CA GLU A 55 9.63 -3.09 0.73
C GLU A 55 8.48 -2.13 0.49
N ALA A 56 8.21 -1.29 1.48
CA ALA A 56 7.17 -0.27 1.35
C ALA A 56 7.49 0.68 0.22
N ALA A 57 8.72 1.15 0.15
CA ALA A 57 9.14 2.08 -0.89
C ALA A 57 9.05 1.45 -2.28
N ALA A 58 9.50 0.21 -2.42
CA ALA A 58 9.44 -0.49 -3.69
C ALA A 58 8.01 -0.71 -4.15
N PHE A 59 7.14 -1.09 -3.22
CA PHE A 59 5.74 -1.31 -3.53
C PHE A 59 5.07 0.01 -3.96
N ALA A 60 5.31 1.08 -3.22
CA ALA A 60 4.74 2.38 -3.54
C ALA A 60 5.18 2.85 -4.93
N GLU A 61 6.46 2.69 -5.24
CA GLU A 61 6.98 3.10 -6.53
C GLU A 61 6.39 2.27 -7.67
N ALA A 62 6.33 0.96 -7.48
CA ALA A 62 5.87 0.07 -8.54
C ALA A 62 4.38 0.24 -8.82
N LEU A 63 3.58 0.50 -7.79
CA LEU A 63 2.12 0.51 -7.92
C LEU A 63 1.53 1.91 -7.92
N GLY A 64 2.35 2.93 -7.91
CA GLY A 64 1.86 4.29 -7.98
C GLY A 64 1.28 4.84 -6.69
N GLY A 65 1.75 4.30 -5.57
CA GLY A 65 1.34 4.77 -4.26
C GLY A 65 2.41 5.61 -3.58
N ARG A 66 2.26 5.79 -2.29
CA ARG A 66 3.26 6.49 -1.50
C ARG A 66 3.32 5.93 -0.08
N VAL A 67 4.47 6.06 0.52
CA VAL A 67 4.63 5.69 1.93
C VAL A 67 4.16 6.86 2.77
N VAL A 68 3.14 6.65 3.58
CA VAL A 68 2.52 7.73 4.36
C VAL A 68 2.80 7.63 5.84
N GLY A 69 3.42 6.54 6.30
CA GLY A 69 3.76 6.40 7.70
C GLY A 69 4.68 5.24 7.92
N GLY A 70 5.42 5.30 8.99
CA GLY A 70 6.30 4.24 9.38
C GLY A 70 6.49 4.26 10.87
N SER A 71 6.95 3.15 11.41
CA SER A 71 7.10 3.05 12.85
C SER A 71 8.08 4.06 13.42
N ASN A 72 9.08 4.43 12.66
CA ASN A 72 10.03 5.42 13.13
C ASN A 72 9.51 6.84 12.92
N ALA A 73 8.50 7.03 12.13
CA ALA A 73 7.91 8.35 11.96
C ALA A 73 7.20 8.79 13.21
N ASP A 74 6.69 7.87 13.95
CA ASP A 74 5.98 8.21 15.18
C ASP A 74 6.90 8.71 16.24
N VAL A 75 8.16 8.34 16.21
CA VAL A 75 9.08 8.82 17.22
C VAL A 75 9.78 10.09 16.79
N GLY A 76 9.79 10.31 15.50
CA GLY A 76 10.49 11.43 14.95
C GLY A 76 10.11 12.76 15.54
N PRO A 77 8.84 13.09 15.57
CA PRO A 77 8.46 14.42 16.00
C PRO A 77 8.69 14.70 17.46
N ALA A 78 8.86 13.72 18.19
CA ALA A 78 9.01 13.92 19.61
C ALA A 78 9.99 15.03 19.91
#